data_0e7fd749adb3de0adc6b251f7f3f1460
#
_entry.id   0e7fd749adb3de0adc6b251f7f3f1460
#
_cell.length_a   1.000
_cell.length_b   1.000
_cell.length_c   1.000
_cell.angle_alpha   90.00
_cell.angle_beta   90.00
_cell.angle_gamma   90.00
#
_symmetry.space_group_name_H-M   'P 1'
#
loop_
_entity.id
_entity.type
_entity.pdbx_description
1 polymer ?
#
loop_
_entity_poly.entity_id
_entity_poly.type
_entity_poly.pdbx_seq_one_letter_code
_entity_poly.pdbx_strand_id
1 'polypeptide(L)'
;MKEEPIPRSLSWRTLPGRVIQGLGVTVALVGLISSPRPLFGSDQQRAKEIIQQTCAQCHRLEGKADSRFNLKAPDLIWAGSKYQRPWLIRWLTGKEGPLYAKGYRWDLTEVPSKHPMVTESEANAIADYFAEHNKDPRVKVGAFDLSKVTKFEAAFGGVAYKAHACLGCHVIEENGKLIGGPQSASLVAAGQRYDQDWLFRFGQNPQDFTPHSGEFLADATEPQLRAVIGFLMVQGVKDFNYYEPWTSQEFRRASVDRGKVIYKEYCSQCHGATGKGDGPAVSGLDPKPAIHANIPFEKLPMEYLYNVINHGGAAMGKSPNMPYWNLTIGQQGVADVMAYLTATFKGVPDSATAPSGGQGGACVQARKTAKAPDEFLAKPNPFPASAGTIQAGKALFLKTAQPVACVMCHGEQGDGKGIMGAALVPPPRNFTCGSMMKDIPDGQLFWIIKNGSPGTGMMAFAGLPDEQVWQLVHYIQSLAK
;
A
#
# COMPACT_ATOMS: atom_id res chain seq x y z
N MET A 1 -4.95 53.69 16.06
CA MET A 1 -5.30 54.54 14.91
C MET A 1 -6.26 53.74 14.04
N LYS A 2 -7.50 54.18 14.11
CA LYS A 2 -8.63 54.11 13.20
C LYS A 2 -8.83 52.85 12.33
N GLU A 3 -9.77 52.05 12.78
CA GLU A 3 -10.57 51.14 11.99
C GLU A 3 -11.46 51.90 11.00
N GLU A 4 -11.58 51.43 9.76
CA GLU A 4 -12.64 51.83 8.84
C GLU A 4 -13.55 50.62 8.53
N PRO A 5 -14.87 50.86 8.42
CA PRO A 5 -15.87 49.80 8.37
C PRO A 5 -16.28 49.41 6.95
N ILE A 6 -16.69 48.14 6.84
CA ILE A 6 -17.26 47.47 5.67
C ILE A 6 -18.67 47.97 5.39
N PRO A 7 -19.09 48.31 4.14
CA PRO A 7 -20.45 48.69 3.82
C PRO A 7 -21.39 47.51 3.61
N ARG A 8 -22.59 47.62 4.19
CA ARG A 8 -23.74 46.71 4.05
C ARG A 8 -24.60 47.06 2.86
N SER A 9 -25.26 46.04 2.31
CA SER A 9 -26.59 45.95 1.69
C SER A 9 -26.77 46.46 0.25
N LEU A 10 -27.15 45.52 -0.60
CA LEU A 10 -27.94 45.73 -1.81
C LEU A 10 -29.33 45.12 -1.61
N SER A 11 -30.31 46.00 -1.64
CA SER A 11 -31.76 45.72 -1.52
C SER A 11 -32.34 45.30 -2.88
N TRP A 12 -33.19 44.29 -2.86
CA TRP A 12 -33.99 43.88 -4.00
C TRP A 12 -35.27 44.73 -4.06
N ARG A 13 -35.48 45.45 -5.15
CA ARG A 13 -36.71 46.19 -5.44
C ARG A 13 -37.73 45.24 -6.08
N THR A 14 -38.92 45.19 -5.49
CA THR A 14 -40.14 44.58 -6.03
C THR A 14 -40.77 45.46 -7.11
N LEU A 15 -41.22 44.83 -8.22
CA LEU A 15 -42.06 45.44 -9.24
C LEU A 15 -43.52 44.90 -9.11
N PRO A 16 -44.56 45.72 -9.33
CA PRO A 16 -45.93 45.34 -9.06
C PRO A 16 -46.57 44.57 -10.21
N GLY A 17 -47.30 43.48 -9.87
CA GLY A 17 -48.09 42.68 -10.80
C GLY A 17 -49.48 43.32 -11.07
N ARG A 18 -49.90 43.27 -12.32
CA ARG A 18 -51.25 43.64 -12.78
C ARG A 18 -52.22 42.52 -12.53
N VAL A 19 -53.34 42.84 -11.92
CA VAL A 19 -54.54 41.98 -11.74
C VAL A 19 -55.31 41.94 -13.07
N ILE A 20 -55.62 40.75 -13.56
CA ILE A 20 -56.65 40.54 -14.56
C ILE A 20 -57.69 39.60 -13.91
N GLN A 21 -58.90 40.15 -13.72
CA GLN A 21 -60.10 39.41 -13.35
C GLN A 21 -60.69 38.70 -14.58
N GLY A 22 -60.86 37.40 -14.49
CA GLY A 22 -61.58 36.59 -15.45
C GLY A 22 -62.52 35.65 -14.72
N LEU A 23 -63.86 35.86 -14.87
CA LEU A 23 -64.90 34.93 -14.42
C LEU A 23 -64.84 33.62 -15.21
N GLY A 24 -65.04 32.52 -14.54
CA GLY A 24 -65.26 31.25 -15.27
C GLY A 24 -65.50 30.04 -14.37
N VAL A 25 -66.76 29.78 -14.09
CA VAL A 25 -67.44 28.47 -13.96
C VAL A 25 -66.74 27.36 -13.13
N THR A 26 -67.30 27.10 -11.97
CA THR A 26 -67.03 25.98 -11.08
C THR A 26 -67.62 24.69 -11.62
N VAL A 27 -66.82 23.75 -12.08
CA VAL A 27 -67.22 22.34 -12.21
C VAL A 27 -66.49 21.55 -11.11
N ALA A 28 -67.22 21.11 -10.11
CA ALA A 28 -66.70 20.24 -9.06
C ALA A 28 -66.55 18.80 -9.61
N LEU A 29 -65.35 18.45 -10.04
CA LEU A 29 -64.93 17.07 -10.23
C LEU A 29 -64.28 16.63 -8.90
N VAL A 30 -65.01 15.80 -8.12
CA VAL A 30 -64.42 15.07 -7.00
C VAL A 30 -63.57 13.93 -7.59
N GLY A 31 -62.33 14.29 -7.95
CA GLY A 31 -61.31 13.32 -8.24
C GLY A 31 -60.69 12.84 -6.92
N LEU A 32 -60.86 11.59 -6.59
CA LEU A 32 -60.10 10.87 -5.57
C LEU A 32 -58.61 10.95 -5.96
N ILE A 33 -57.91 11.98 -5.46
CA ILE A 33 -56.47 12.03 -5.50
C ILE A 33 -55.99 11.02 -4.46
N SER A 34 -55.79 9.77 -4.87
CA SER A 34 -54.95 8.85 -4.13
C SER A 34 -53.50 9.43 -4.16
N SER A 35 -53.16 10.15 -3.10
CA SER A 35 -51.79 10.54 -2.84
C SER A 35 -50.91 9.31 -2.93
N PRO A 36 -49.81 9.29 -3.72
CA PRO A 36 -48.86 8.20 -3.66
C PRO A 36 -48.33 8.17 -2.21
N ARG A 37 -48.66 7.11 -1.49
CA ARG A 37 -48.02 6.82 -0.20
C ARG A 37 -46.52 6.77 -0.48
N PRO A 38 -45.67 7.37 0.39
CA PRO A 38 -44.23 7.24 0.24
C PRO A 38 -43.87 5.75 0.35
N LEU A 39 -43.40 5.16 -0.73
CA LEU A 39 -42.93 3.78 -0.82
C LEU A 39 -41.80 3.47 0.19
N PHE A 40 -41.13 4.48 0.68
CA PHE A 40 -40.02 4.37 1.64
C PHE A 40 -40.40 3.74 3.00
N GLY A 41 -41.60 3.90 3.50
CA GLY A 41 -41.99 3.33 4.80
C GLY A 41 -42.22 1.81 4.78
N SER A 42 -42.68 1.25 3.66
CA SER A 42 -42.94 -0.17 3.52
C SER A 42 -41.67 -1.01 3.38
N ASP A 43 -40.66 -0.49 2.68
CA ASP A 43 -39.43 -1.21 2.42
C ASP A 43 -38.52 -1.26 3.66
N GLN A 44 -38.46 -0.20 4.44
CA GLN A 44 -37.74 -0.16 5.72
C GLN A 44 -38.41 -1.09 6.76
N GLN A 45 -39.75 -1.14 6.82
CA GLN A 45 -40.45 -2.05 7.70
C GLN A 45 -40.20 -3.51 7.28
N ARG A 46 -40.22 -3.80 5.98
CA ARG A 46 -39.95 -5.14 5.45
C ARG A 46 -38.49 -5.55 5.73
N ALA A 47 -37.52 -4.65 5.54
CA ALA A 47 -36.12 -4.90 5.88
C ALA A 47 -35.96 -5.25 7.37
N LYS A 48 -36.59 -4.49 8.27
CA LYS A 48 -36.56 -4.75 9.71
C LYS A 48 -37.12 -6.12 10.05
N GLU A 49 -38.26 -6.53 9.43
CA GLU A 49 -38.85 -7.84 9.62
C GLU A 49 -37.90 -8.97 9.20
N ILE A 50 -37.29 -8.87 8.01
CA ILE A 50 -36.31 -9.86 7.53
C ILE A 50 -35.13 -9.94 8.47
N ILE A 51 -34.56 -8.80 8.88
CA ILE A 51 -33.41 -8.72 9.79
C ILE A 51 -33.74 -9.41 11.11
N GLN A 52 -34.89 -9.11 11.71
CA GLN A 52 -35.29 -9.68 13.00
C GLN A 52 -35.73 -11.16 12.92
N GLN A 53 -36.40 -11.57 11.87
CA GLN A 53 -36.95 -12.92 11.77
C GLN A 53 -35.99 -13.92 11.13
N THR A 54 -35.12 -13.46 10.21
CA THR A 54 -34.22 -14.32 9.46
C THR A 54 -32.75 -14.13 9.89
N CYS A 55 -32.22 -12.91 9.85
CA CYS A 55 -30.82 -12.68 10.15
C CYS A 55 -30.49 -12.92 11.63
N ALA A 56 -31.35 -12.51 12.56
CA ALA A 56 -31.15 -12.65 14.00
C ALA A 56 -31.10 -14.12 14.48
N GLN A 57 -31.50 -15.09 13.68
CA GLN A 57 -31.38 -16.51 14.02
C GLN A 57 -29.93 -16.98 14.12
N CYS A 58 -29.01 -16.33 13.39
CA CYS A 58 -27.60 -16.67 13.33
C CYS A 58 -26.68 -15.50 13.71
N HIS A 59 -27.08 -14.28 13.38
CA HIS A 59 -26.30 -13.06 13.59
C HIS A 59 -26.79 -12.29 14.82
N ARG A 60 -25.85 -11.71 15.53
CA ARG A 60 -26.16 -10.75 16.58
C ARG A 60 -26.25 -9.34 15.96
N LEU A 61 -27.32 -8.62 16.31
CA LEU A 61 -27.68 -7.32 15.73
C LEU A 61 -27.36 -6.14 16.64
N GLU A 62 -27.21 -6.38 17.94
CA GLU A 62 -26.98 -5.36 18.98
C GLU A 62 -26.19 -5.94 20.15
N GLY A 63 -25.76 -5.08 21.08
CA GLY A 63 -25.01 -5.48 22.28
C GLY A 63 -23.50 -5.33 22.10
N LYS A 64 -22.73 -6.04 22.92
CA LYS A 64 -21.27 -6.01 22.89
C LYS A 64 -20.71 -7.10 21.97
N ALA A 65 -19.51 -6.86 21.42
CA ALA A 65 -18.74 -7.88 20.72
C ALA A 65 -18.56 -9.14 21.58
N ASP A 66 -18.57 -10.31 20.96
CA ASP A 66 -18.36 -11.59 21.62
C ASP A 66 -17.39 -12.47 20.85
N SER A 67 -16.89 -13.49 21.50
CA SER A 67 -16.00 -14.45 20.86
C SER A 67 -16.71 -15.13 19.69
N ARG A 68 -15.99 -15.28 18.56
CA ARG A 68 -16.50 -16.04 17.40
C ARG A 68 -16.89 -17.47 17.74
N PHE A 69 -16.33 -18.05 18.81
CA PHE A 69 -16.68 -19.40 19.26
C PHE A 69 -18.08 -19.49 19.86
N ASN A 70 -18.63 -18.35 20.30
CA ASN A 70 -19.99 -18.27 20.84
C ASN A 70 -21.03 -17.91 19.79
N LEU A 71 -20.60 -17.53 18.57
CA LEU A 71 -21.47 -17.02 17.52
C LEU A 71 -21.63 -18.03 16.39
N LYS A 72 -22.83 -18.15 15.83
CA LYS A 72 -23.10 -18.98 14.64
C LYS A 72 -22.61 -18.33 13.35
N ALA A 73 -22.59 -16.98 13.32
CA ALA A 73 -22.23 -16.18 12.17
C ALA A 73 -21.61 -14.84 12.64
N PRO A 74 -20.97 -14.04 11.75
CA PRO A 74 -20.41 -12.75 12.11
C PRO A 74 -21.44 -11.80 12.73
N ASP A 75 -21.01 -10.99 13.69
CA ASP A 75 -21.82 -9.89 14.22
C ASP A 75 -22.23 -8.92 13.10
N LEU A 76 -23.47 -8.48 13.11
CA LEU A 76 -24.00 -7.43 12.26
C LEU A 76 -24.23 -6.10 13.01
N ILE A 77 -23.78 -6.01 14.27
CA ILE A 77 -23.88 -4.83 15.12
C ILE A 77 -23.36 -3.58 14.40
N TRP A 78 -22.33 -3.72 13.60
CA TRP A 78 -21.66 -2.65 12.83
C TRP A 78 -21.68 -2.88 11.32
N ALA A 79 -22.67 -3.63 10.81
CA ALA A 79 -22.73 -3.99 9.39
C ALA A 79 -22.72 -2.78 8.46
N GLY A 80 -23.37 -1.68 8.85
CA GLY A 80 -23.44 -0.44 8.09
C GLY A 80 -22.12 0.35 8.04
N SER A 81 -21.19 0.13 9.00
CA SER A 81 -19.84 0.67 8.92
C SER A 81 -18.85 -0.29 8.26
N LYS A 82 -19.16 -1.60 8.26
CA LYS A 82 -18.22 -2.65 7.86
C LYS A 82 -18.24 -2.94 6.37
N TYR A 83 -19.42 -3.01 5.78
CA TYR A 83 -19.59 -3.53 4.43
C TYR A 83 -19.88 -2.43 3.42
N GLN A 84 -19.25 -2.51 2.27
CA GLN A 84 -19.61 -1.69 1.12
C GLN A 84 -21.00 -2.11 0.60
N ARG A 85 -21.89 -1.14 0.40
CA ARG A 85 -23.27 -1.38 -0.02
C ARG A 85 -23.39 -2.25 -1.29
N PRO A 86 -22.63 -2.01 -2.38
CA PRO A 86 -22.72 -2.85 -3.58
C PRO A 86 -22.38 -4.31 -3.33
N TRP A 87 -21.35 -4.56 -2.53
CA TRP A 87 -20.96 -5.93 -2.17
C TRP A 87 -22.02 -6.60 -1.31
N LEU A 88 -22.56 -5.90 -0.32
CA LEU A 88 -23.61 -6.44 0.58
C LEU A 88 -24.85 -6.87 -0.20
N ILE A 89 -25.27 -6.08 -1.20
CA ILE A 89 -26.40 -6.43 -2.08
C ILE A 89 -26.09 -7.70 -2.88
N ARG A 90 -24.90 -7.82 -3.48
CA ARG A 90 -24.49 -9.02 -4.21
C ARG A 90 -24.45 -10.26 -3.30
N TRP A 91 -23.94 -10.08 -2.07
CA TRP A 91 -23.90 -11.15 -1.07
C TRP A 91 -25.31 -11.63 -0.70
N LEU A 92 -26.22 -10.73 -0.36
CA LEU A 92 -27.59 -11.03 0.03
C LEU A 92 -28.42 -11.65 -1.10
N THR A 93 -28.06 -11.38 -2.35
CA THR A 93 -28.70 -11.95 -3.55
C THR A 93 -28.01 -13.22 -4.08
N GLY A 94 -27.01 -13.74 -3.36
CA GLY A 94 -26.30 -14.99 -3.71
C GLY A 94 -25.35 -14.88 -4.91
N LYS A 95 -24.92 -13.66 -5.26
CA LYS A 95 -23.98 -13.39 -6.36
C LYS A 95 -22.51 -13.41 -5.92
N GLU A 96 -22.23 -13.69 -4.65
CA GLU A 96 -20.88 -13.79 -4.07
C GLU A 96 -20.62 -15.22 -3.57
N GLY A 97 -19.33 -15.60 -3.59
CA GLY A 97 -18.91 -16.91 -3.08
C GLY A 97 -18.85 -17.00 -1.54
N PRO A 98 -18.58 -18.19 -1.01
CA PRO A 98 -18.51 -18.41 0.44
C PRO A 98 -17.33 -17.64 1.05
N LEU A 99 -17.62 -16.92 2.16
CA LEU A 99 -16.59 -16.13 2.88
C LEU A 99 -15.77 -16.99 3.83
N TYR A 100 -16.36 -18.01 4.40
CA TYR A 100 -15.73 -18.90 5.38
C TYR A 100 -15.83 -20.34 4.87
N ALA A 101 -14.74 -20.82 4.28
CA ALA A 101 -14.72 -22.17 3.68
C ALA A 101 -14.91 -23.29 4.72
N LYS A 102 -14.60 -23.04 5.99
CA LYS A 102 -14.72 -24.00 7.11
C LYS A 102 -15.79 -23.59 8.14
N GLY A 103 -16.78 -22.80 7.71
CA GLY A 103 -17.75 -22.19 8.62
C GLY A 103 -17.15 -21.04 9.44
N TYR A 104 -18.02 -20.27 10.11
CA TYR A 104 -17.60 -19.08 10.88
C TYR A 104 -16.79 -19.45 12.12
N ARG A 105 -17.18 -20.52 12.83
CA ARG A 105 -16.46 -20.99 14.03
C ARG A 105 -15.23 -21.81 13.73
N TRP A 106 -15.01 -22.18 12.48
CA TRP A 106 -13.97 -23.12 12.08
C TRP A 106 -14.09 -24.47 12.81
N ASP A 107 -15.31 -24.96 12.93
CA ASP A 107 -15.58 -26.30 13.43
C ASP A 107 -15.55 -27.30 12.27
N LEU A 108 -14.63 -28.25 12.31
CA LEU A 108 -14.47 -29.26 11.26
C LEU A 108 -15.67 -30.20 11.12
N THR A 109 -16.55 -30.24 12.13
CA THR A 109 -17.78 -31.03 12.15
C THR A 109 -18.98 -30.23 11.65
N GLU A 110 -18.87 -28.89 11.56
CA GLU A 110 -19.95 -28.02 11.12
C GLU A 110 -20.02 -28.01 9.58
N VAL A 111 -21.17 -28.39 9.04
CA VAL A 111 -21.47 -28.19 7.62
C VAL A 111 -21.98 -26.74 7.46
N PRO A 112 -21.28 -25.87 6.69
CA PRO A 112 -21.73 -24.53 6.48
C PRO A 112 -23.15 -24.50 5.90
N SER A 113 -24.09 -23.92 6.60
CA SER A 113 -25.46 -23.73 6.10
C SER A 113 -25.44 -22.77 4.91
N LYS A 114 -26.34 -23.01 3.94
CA LYS A 114 -26.54 -22.02 2.86
C LYS A 114 -27.06 -20.72 3.46
N HIS A 115 -26.42 -19.62 3.14
CA HIS A 115 -26.92 -18.31 3.56
C HIS A 115 -28.29 -18.03 2.91
N PRO A 116 -29.30 -17.57 3.66
CA PRO A 116 -30.57 -17.16 3.11
C PRO A 116 -30.39 -16.06 2.06
N MET A 117 -31.07 -16.20 0.93
CA MET A 117 -31.07 -15.19 -0.13
C MET A 117 -32.35 -14.40 -0.09
N VAL A 118 -32.28 -13.13 -0.48
CA VAL A 118 -33.42 -12.22 -0.59
C VAL A 118 -33.47 -11.63 -2.00
N THR A 119 -34.57 -10.98 -2.33
CA THR A 119 -34.70 -10.23 -3.60
C THR A 119 -33.79 -9.01 -3.62
N GLU A 120 -33.54 -8.46 -4.80
CA GLU A 120 -32.67 -7.27 -4.94
C GLU A 120 -33.28 -6.03 -4.24
N SER A 121 -34.62 -5.88 -4.26
CA SER A 121 -35.31 -4.82 -3.52
C SER A 121 -35.12 -4.98 -2.01
N GLU A 122 -35.31 -6.17 -1.47
CA GLU A 122 -35.08 -6.46 -0.05
C GLU A 122 -33.61 -6.27 0.35
N ALA A 123 -32.66 -6.68 -0.51
CA ALA A 123 -31.23 -6.48 -0.26
C ALA A 123 -30.86 -4.99 -0.19
N ASN A 124 -31.43 -4.16 -1.05
CA ASN A 124 -31.27 -2.71 -1.01
C ASN A 124 -31.83 -2.12 0.30
N ALA A 125 -33.05 -2.50 0.67
CA ALA A 125 -33.67 -2.03 1.90
C ALA A 125 -32.90 -2.46 3.17
N ILE A 126 -32.38 -3.70 3.20
CA ILE A 126 -31.53 -4.20 4.28
C ILE A 126 -30.21 -3.41 4.35
N ALA A 127 -29.57 -3.13 3.22
CA ALA A 127 -28.34 -2.35 3.19
C ALA A 127 -28.57 -0.92 3.69
N ASP A 128 -29.67 -0.29 3.32
CA ASP A 128 -30.07 1.05 3.79
C ASP A 128 -30.37 1.04 5.30
N TYR A 129 -31.08 0.01 5.79
CA TYR A 129 -31.33 -0.18 7.22
C TYR A 129 -30.02 -0.28 8.01
N PHE A 130 -29.07 -1.11 7.58
CA PHE A 130 -27.78 -1.23 8.25
C PHE A 130 -26.98 0.08 8.21
N ALA A 131 -27.00 0.78 7.07
CA ALA A 131 -26.33 2.07 6.94
C ALA A 131 -26.90 3.14 7.88
N GLU A 132 -28.14 3.02 8.30
CA GLU A 132 -28.78 3.94 9.25
C GLU A 132 -28.59 3.49 10.71
N HIS A 133 -28.76 2.21 11.02
CA HIS A 133 -28.96 1.70 12.38
C HIS A 133 -27.75 0.93 12.95
N ASN A 134 -26.90 0.34 12.10
CA ASN A 134 -25.82 -0.55 12.53
C ASN A 134 -24.43 0.09 12.25
N LYS A 135 -24.22 1.30 12.75
CA LYS A 135 -22.95 2.02 12.68
C LYS A 135 -22.12 1.84 13.93
N ASP A 136 -20.81 1.77 13.75
CA ASP A 136 -19.86 1.80 14.84
C ASP A 136 -19.31 3.24 15.04
N PRO A 137 -19.58 3.88 16.18
CA PRO A 137 -19.14 5.25 16.43
C PRO A 137 -17.60 5.37 16.56
N ARG A 138 -16.89 4.26 16.70
CA ARG A 138 -15.41 4.22 16.74
C ARG A 138 -14.79 4.37 15.35
N VAL A 139 -15.54 4.10 14.29
CA VAL A 139 -15.11 4.25 12.91
C VAL A 139 -15.20 5.72 12.52
N LYS A 140 -14.06 6.35 12.30
CA LYS A 140 -13.96 7.76 11.91
C LYS A 140 -13.89 7.85 10.38
N VAL A 141 -14.85 8.53 9.79
CA VAL A 141 -14.87 8.78 8.34
C VAL A 141 -13.63 9.58 7.93
N GLY A 142 -12.94 9.10 6.89
CA GLY A 142 -11.70 9.71 6.40
C GLY A 142 -10.45 9.37 7.20
N ALA A 143 -10.51 8.39 8.12
CA ALA A 143 -9.33 7.91 8.85
C ALA A 143 -8.33 7.20 7.92
N PHE A 144 -8.83 6.58 6.86
CA PHE A 144 -8.03 5.99 5.78
C PHE A 144 -8.48 6.56 4.44
N ASP A 145 -7.53 6.99 3.62
CA ASP A 145 -7.82 7.53 2.27
C ASP A 145 -7.26 6.61 1.19
N LEU A 146 -8.12 5.74 0.67
CA LEU A 146 -7.76 4.79 -0.39
C LEU A 146 -7.27 5.49 -1.66
N SER A 147 -7.74 6.72 -1.93
CA SER A 147 -7.31 7.51 -3.08
C SER A 147 -5.84 7.97 -3.01
N LYS A 148 -5.21 7.82 -1.84
CA LYS A 148 -3.79 8.15 -1.58
C LYS A 148 -2.87 6.95 -1.56
N VAL A 149 -3.40 5.74 -1.76
CA VAL A 149 -2.58 4.53 -1.77
C VAL A 149 -1.72 4.47 -3.02
N THR A 150 -0.41 4.45 -2.84
CA THR A 150 0.57 4.31 -3.92
C THR A 150 0.77 2.83 -4.26
N LYS A 151 1.29 2.57 -5.47
CA LYS A 151 1.67 1.21 -5.89
C LYS A 151 2.71 0.58 -4.94
N PHE A 152 3.66 1.39 -4.48
CA PHE A 152 4.68 0.95 -3.53
C PHE A 152 4.04 0.56 -2.18
N GLU A 153 3.15 1.37 -1.63
CA GLU A 153 2.47 1.08 -0.35
C GLU A 153 1.68 -0.21 -0.43
N ALA A 154 0.91 -0.43 -1.50
CA ALA A 154 0.19 -1.68 -1.69
C ALA A 154 1.14 -2.89 -1.77
N ALA A 155 2.25 -2.78 -2.50
CA ALA A 155 3.26 -3.84 -2.58
C ALA A 155 3.94 -4.10 -1.23
N PHE A 156 4.35 -3.04 -0.54
CA PHE A 156 4.95 -3.13 0.80
C PHE A 156 3.96 -3.71 1.82
N GLY A 157 2.69 -3.33 1.74
CA GLY A 157 1.62 -3.91 2.55
C GLY A 157 1.47 -5.41 2.34
N GLY A 158 1.62 -5.90 1.11
CA GLY A 158 1.62 -7.34 0.81
C GLY A 158 2.80 -8.08 1.46
N VAL A 159 3.98 -7.46 1.50
CA VAL A 159 5.15 -8.01 2.21
C VAL A 159 4.88 -8.03 3.72
N ALA A 160 4.40 -6.94 4.29
CA ALA A 160 4.07 -6.85 5.72
C ALA A 160 2.96 -7.85 6.11
N TYR A 161 1.92 -7.99 5.29
CA TYR A 161 0.85 -8.98 5.47
C TYR A 161 1.37 -10.41 5.61
N LYS A 162 2.35 -10.78 4.80
CA LYS A 162 3.01 -12.10 4.87
C LYS A 162 3.91 -12.22 6.11
N ALA A 163 4.65 -11.17 6.44
CA ALA A 163 5.56 -11.14 7.59
C ALA A 163 4.81 -11.27 8.93
N HIS A 164 3.61 -10.71 9.03
CA HIS A 164 2.73 -10.85 10.21
C HIS A 164 1.89 -12.15 10.19
N ALA A 165 2.26 -13.12 9.35
CA ALA A 165 1.64 -14.45 9.28
C ALA A 165 0.13 -14.47 9.00
N CYS A 166 -0.45 -13.39 8.44
CA CYS A 166 -1.88 -13.30 8.12
C CYS A 166 -2.35 -14.41 7.16
N LEU A 167 -1.43 -14.89 6.30
CA LEU A 167 -1.65 -16.04 5.41
C LEU A 167 -1.92 -17.36 6.17
N GLY A 168 -1.57 -17.45 7.44
CA GLY A 168 -1.89 -18.65 8.23
C GLY A 168 -3.39 -18.89 8.34
N CYS A 169 -4.19 -17.83 8.32
CA CYS A 169 -5.64 -17.89 8.52
C CYS A 169 -6.47 -17.36 7.33
N HIS A 170 -5.94 -16.45 6.54
CA HIS A 170 -6.68 -15.77 5.48
C HIS A 170 -6.20 -16.15 4.09
N VAL A 171 -7.16 -16.38 3.18
CA VAL A 171 -6.90 -16.59 1.76
C VAL A 171 -6.89 -15.24 1.03
N ILE A 172 -5.89 -15.02 0.20
CA ILE A 172 -5.80 -13.94 -0.79
C ILE A 172 -5.54 -14.52 -2.18
N GLU A 173 -5.66 -13.69 -3.21
CA GLU A 173 -5.21 -14.03 -4.56
C GLU A 173 -3.86 -13.36 -4.84
N GLU A 174 -2.88 -14.14 -5.29
CA GLU A 174 -1.58 -13.66 -5.73
C GLU A 174 -1.20 -14.32 -7.06
N ASN A 175 -0.95 -13.50 -8.09
CA ASN A 175 -0.61 -13.97 -9.44
C ASN A 175 -1.61 -15.00 -10.02
N GLY A 176 -2.90 -14.78 -9.79
CA GLY A 176 -3.98 -15.66 -10.26
C GLY A 176 -4.12 -16.98 -9.46
N LYS A 177 -3.43 -17.09 -8.33
CA LYS A 177 -3.49 -18.28 -7.45
C LYS A 177 -4.01 -17.89 -6.07
N LEU A 178 -4.87 -18.74 -5.52
CA LEU A 178 -5.30 -18.61 -4.14
C LEU A 178 -4.19 -19.15 -3.22
N ILE A 179 -3.78 -18.33 -2.25
CA ILE A 179 -2.79 -18.70 -1.24
C ILE A 179 -3.32 -18.35 0.15
N GLY A 180 -2.88 -19.10 1.16
CA GLY A 180 -3.25 -18.89 2.56
C GLY A 180 -4.17 -19.95 3.13
N GLY A 181 -4.46 -19.83 4.42
CA GLY A 181 -5.29 -20.79 5.17
C GLY A 181 -6.80 -20.42 5.13
N PRO A 182 -7.68 -21.44 5.19
CA PRO A 182 -9.14 -21.22 5.13
C PRO A 182 -9.79 -20.98 6.50
N GLN A 183 -8.99 -20.70 7.56
CA GLN A 183 -9.46 -20.65 8.94
C GLN A 183 -10.26 -19.39 9.26
N SER A 184 -10.09 -18.35 8.47
CA SER A 184 -10.78 -17.08 8.68
C SER A 184 -11.44 -16.60 7.38
N ALA A 185 -11.96 -15.36 7.38
CA ALA A 185 -12.60 -14.82 6.18
C ALA A 185 -11.65 -14.77 4.99
N SER A 186 -12.11 -15.20 3.81
CA SER A 186 -11.40 -14.96 2.55
C SER A 186 -11.25 -13.45 2.32
N LEU A 187 -10.04 -13.01 1.97
CA LEU A 187 -9.74 -11.60 1.68
C LEU A 187 -9.53 -11.34 0.17
N VAL A 188 -9.83 -12.30 -0.68
CA VAL A 188 -9.69 -12.21 -2.15
C VAL A 188 -10.40 -10.98 -2.74
N ALA A 189 -11.56 -10.61 -2.17
CA ALA A 189 -12.33 -9.44 -2.58
C ALA A 189 -12.47 -8.42 -1.44
N ALA A 190 -11.45 -8.28 -0.59
CA ALA A 190 -11.51 -7.40 0.57
C ALA A 190 -11.80 -5.94 0.17
N GLY A 191 -11.18 -5.45 -0.91
CA GLY A 191 -11.37 -4.10 -1.41
C GLY A 191 -12.77 -3.81 -2.00
N GLN A 192 -13.52 -4.84 -2.36
CA GLN A 192 -14.91 -4.70 -2.77
C GLN A 192 -15.90 -4.83 -1.60
N ARG A 193 -15.49 -5.55 -0.54
CA ARG A 193 -16.35 -5.95 0.57
C ARG A 193 -16.35 -4.98 1.72
N TYR A 194 -15.17 -4.55 2.15
CA TYR A 194 -15.03 -3.75 3.35
C TYR A 194 -15.00 -2.26 3.06
N ASP A 195 -15.62 -1.49 3.97
CA ASP A 195 -15.36 -0.07 4.06
C ASP A 195 -13.90 0.18 4.54
N GLN A 196 -13.24 1.14 3.92
CA GLN A 196 -11.84 1.44 4.16
C GLN A 196 -11.56 1.91 5.60
N ASP A 197 -12.42 2.77 6.14
CA ASP A 197 -12.26 3.33 7.48
C ASP A 197 -12.55 2.28 8.56
N TRP A 198 -13.53 1.41 8.28
CA TRP A 198 -13.81 0.27 9.15
C TRP A 198 -12.63 -0.71 9.17
N LEU A 199 -12.09 -1.06 8.00
CA LEU A 199 -10.97 -2.01 7.93
C LEU A 199 -9.72 -1.45 8.62
N PHE A 200 -9.46 -0.15 8.46
CA PHE A 200 -8.37 0.53 9.16
C PHE A 200 -8.59 0.51 10.69
N ARG A 201 -9.80 0.84 11.15
CA ARG A 201 -10.13 0.79 12.58
C ARG A 201 -10.07 -0.62 13.15
N PHE A 202 -10.51 -1.61 12.39
CA PHE A 202 -10.39 -3.03 12.76
C PHE A 202 -8.92 -3.40 12.93
N GLY A 203 -8.06 -3.03 11.98
CA GLY A 203 -6.63 -3.32 12.04
C GLY A 203 -5.92 -2.68 13.24
N GLN A 204 -6.41 -1.55 13.76
CA GLN A 204 -5.85 -0.92 14.96
C GLN A 204 -6.09 -1.73 16.24
N ASN A 205 -7.26 -2.34 16.37
CA ASN A 205 -7.60 -3.20 17.50
C ASN A 205 -8.70 -4.21 17.12
N PRO A 206 -8.34 -5.36 16.55
CA PRO A 206 -9.29 -6.39 16.13
C PRO A 206 -10.16 -6.93 17.28
N GLN A 207 -9.63 -6.95 18.52
CA GLN A 207 -10.33 -7.47 19.68
C GLN A 207 -11.56 -6.65 20.09
N ASP A 208 -11.62 -5.38 19.69
CA ASP A 208 -12.84 -4.56 19.86
C ASP A 208 -14.05 -5.12 19.07
N PHE A 209 -13.80 -5.86 18.01
CA PHE A 209 -14.79 -6.41 17.10
C PHE A 209 -14.94 -7.93 17.23
N THR A 210 -13.83 -8.59 17.53
CA THR A 210 -13.78 -10.04 17.66
C THR A 210 -12.92 -10.38 18.89
N PRO A 211 -13.51 -10.34 20.10
CA PRO A 211 -12.80 -10.69 21.32
C PRO A 211 -12.14 -12.07 21.24
N HIS A 212 -10.96 -12.21 21.79
CA HIS A 212 -10.14 -13.42 21.70
C HIS A 212 -9.72 -13.83 20.27
N SER A 213 -9.82 -12.90 19.32
CA SER A 213 -9.22 -13.09 18.00
C SER A 213 -7.71 -13.23 18.13
N GLY A 214 -7.14 -14.19 17.41
CA GLY A 214 -5.69 -14.32 17.25
C GLY A 214 -5.10 -13.35 16.21
N GLU A 215 -5.87 -12.38 15.76
CA GLU A 215 -5.39 -11.35 14.85
C GLU A 215 -4.57 -10.33 15.62
N PHE A 216 -3.28 -10.27 15.30
CA PHE A 216 -2.33 -9.33 15.90
C PHE A 216 -1.71 -8.45 14.82
N LEU A 217 -1.95 -7.16 14.93
CA LEU A 217 -1.15 -6.11 14.29
C LEU A 217 -0.49 -5.22 15.35
N ALA A 218 -0.44 -5.70 16.61
CA ALA A 218 0.04 -4.92 17.76
C ALA A 218 1.49 -4.43 17.61
N ASP A 219 2.32 -5.18 16.87
CA ASP A 219 3.72 -4.81 16.61
C ASP A 219 3.89 -4.03 15.30
N ALA A 220 2.81 -3.84 14.53
CA ALA A 220 2.88 -3.06 13.31
C ALA A 220 2.91 -1.55 13.64
N THR A 221 3.86 -0.85 13.05
CA THR A 221 3.85 0.61 13.07
C THR A 221 2.64 1.12 12.27
N GLU A 222 2.16 2.34 12.56
CA GLU A 222 1.04 2.92 11.81
C GLU A 222 1.28 2.93 10.27
N PRO A 223 2.47 3.26 9.74
CA PRO A 223 2.74 3.13 8.30
C PRO A 223 2.62 1.71 7.77
N GLN A 224 3.07 0.70 8.53
CA GLN A 224 2.89 -0.70 8.15
C GLN A 224 1.42 -1.11 8.14
N LEU A 225 0.67 -0.71 9.16
CA LEU A 225 -0.78 -0.94 9.20
C LEU A 225 -1.48 -0.30 8.00
N ARG A 226 -1.19 0.98 7.71
CA ARG A 226 -1.75 1.67 6.54
C ARG A 226 -1.41 0.95 5.24
N ALA A 227 -0.18 0.49 5.10
CA ALA A 227 0.24 -0.27 3.92
C ALA A 227 -0.51 -1.61 3.80
N VAL A 228 -0.67 -2.36 4.90
CA VAL A 228 -1.45 -3.62 4.92
C VAL A 228 -2.91 -3.36 4.54
N ILE A 229 -3.54 -2.31 5.09
CA ILE A 229 -4.91 -1.94 4.73
C ILE A 229 -4.99 -1.54 3.25
N GLY A 230 -4.04 -0.74 2.74
CA GLY A 230 -3.93 -0.39 1.32
C GLY A 230 -3.82 -1.62 0.43
N PHE A 231 -2.98 -2.58 0.80
CA PHE A 231 -2.86 -3.86 0.11
C PHE A 231 -4.18 -4.64 0.10
N LEU A 232 -4.87 -4.72 1.22
CA LEU A 232 -6.16 -5.44 1.31
C LEU A 232 -7.26 -4.72 0.52
N MET A 233 -7.27 -3.39 0.53
CA MET A 233 -8.28 -2.60 -0.18
C MET A 233 -8.14 -2.65 -1.71
N VAL A 234 -7.01 -3.09 -2.24
CA VAL A 234 -6.87 -3.33 -3.68
C VAL A 234 -7.17 -4.79 -4.09
N GLN A 235 -7.36 -5.71 -3.10
CA GLN A 235 -7.71 -7.09 -3.42
C GLN A 235 -9.09 -7.19 -4.08
N GLY A 236 -9.14 -7.83 -5.25
CA GLY A 236 -10.34 -8.01 -6.05
C GLY A 236 -10.79 -6.76 -6.82
N VAL A 237 -10.07 -5.64 -6.73
CA VAL A 237 -10.34 -4.41 -7.49
C VAL A 237 -9.55 -4.47 -8.80
N LYS A 238 -10.27 -4.53 -9.93
CA LYS A 238 -9.63 -4.46 -11.26
C LYS A 238 -9.25 -3.02 -11.59
N ASP A 239 -8.12 -2.86 -12.28
CA ASP A 239 -7.64 -1.56 -12.81
C ASP A 239 -7.60 -0.46 -11.73
N PHE A 240 -7.12 -0.81 -10.53
CA PHE A 240 -6.98 0.16 -9.46
C PHE A 240 -6.04 1.29 -9.86
N ASN A 241 -6.53 2.53 -9.74
CA ASN A 241 -5.74 3.72 -10.05
C ASN A 241 -4.92 4.13 -8.83
N TYR A 242 -3.64 3.76 -8.82
CA TYR A 242 -2.73 4.12 -7.74
C TYR A 242 -2.41 5.60 -7.73
N TYR A 243 -2.31 6.15 -6.52
CA TYR A 243 -1.89 7.53 -6.33
C TYR A 243 -0.43 7.72 -6.71
N GLU A 244 -0.18 8.78 -7.45
CA GLU A 244 1.16 9.25 -7.81
C GLU A 244 1.45 10.57 -7.11
N PRO A 245 2.14 10.55 -5.94
CA PRO A 245 2.35 11.75 -5.11
C PRO A 245 2.96 12.93 -5.86
N TRP A 246 3.87 12.66 -6.79
CA TRP A 246 4.55 13.69 -7.58
C TRP A 246 3.65 14.46 -8.55
N THR A 247 2.40 14.02 -8.75
CA THR A 247 1.38 14.74 -9.50
C THR A 247 0.54 15.68 -8.62
N SER A 248 0.74 15.64 -7.32
CA SER A 248 -0.05 16.37 -6.33
C SER A 248 0.21 17.86 -6.31
N GLN A 249 -0.62 18.60 -5.57
CA GLN A 249 -0.46 20.05 -5.41
C GLN A 249 0.78 20.41 -4.59
N GLU A 250 1.15 19.57 -3.61
CA GLU A 250 2.34 19.71 -2.79
C GLU A 250 3.60 19.69 -3.67
N PHE A 251 3.67 18.79 -4.62
CA PHE A 251 4.78 18.71 -5.57
C PHE A 251 4.82 19.88 -6.54
N ARG A 252 3.66 20.36 -7.00
CA ARG A 252 3.60 21.59 -7.83
C ARG A 252 4.03 22.86 -7.08
N ARG A 253 3.91 22.86 -5.74
CA ARG A 253 4.31 23.96 -4.86
C ARG A 253 5.66 23.74 -4.19
N ALA A 254 6.39 22.71 -4.59
CA ALA A 254 7.69 22.39 -4.01
C ALA A 254 8.67 23.57 -4.11
N SER A 255 9.41 23.82 -3.04
CA SER A 255 10.35 24.94 -2.94
C SER A 255 11.74 24.44 -2.56
N VAL A 256 12.72 24.83 -3.38
CA VAL A 256 14.13 24.54 -3.13
C VAL A 256 14.59 25.17 -1.82
N ASP A 257 14.17 26.39 -1.53
CA ASP A 257 14.58 27.11 -0.31
C ASP A 257 14.03 26.46 0.97
N ARG A 258 12.75 26.08 0.97
CA ARG A 258 12.18 25.32 2.10
C ARG A 258 12.86 23.95 2.24
N GLY A 259 13.10 23.26 1.13
CA GLY A 259 13.82 21.99 1.11
C GLY A 259 15.25 22.10 1.66
N LYS A 260 15.96 23.21 1.37
CA LYS A 260 17.27 23.51 1.92
C LYS A 260 17.25 23.64 3.46
N VAL A 261 16.23 24.31 3.99
CA VAL A 261 16.06 24.43 5.46
C VAL A 261 15.85 23.06 6.08
N ILE A 262 14.90 22.27 5.53
CA ILE A 262 14.60 20.91 6.00
C ILE A 262 15.85 20.01 5.90
N TYR A 263 16.56 20.05 4.78
CA TYR A 263 17.80 19.29 4.59
C TYR A 263 18.85 19.61 5.65
N LYS A 264 19.05 20.88 5.92
CA LYS A 264 20.01 21.34 6.93
C LYS A 264 19.63 20.87 8.33
N GLU A 265 18.35 20.90 8.66
CA GLU A 265 17.86 20.56 9.99
C GLU A 265 17.86 19.04 10.24
N TYR A 266 17.38 18.26 9.30
CA TYR A 266 17.14 16.82 9.49
C TYR A 266 18.14 15.94 8.74
N CYS A 267 18.39 16.19 7.47
CA CYS A 267 19.13 15.28 6.60
C CYS A 267 20.64 15.39 6.78
N SER A 268 21.15 16.62 6.99
CA SER A 268 22.58 16.90 7.10
C SER A 268 23.24 16.24 8.32
N GLN A 269 22.46 15.85 9.32
CA GLN A 269 22.97 15.15 10.50
C GLN A 269 23.67 13.84 10.15
N CYS A 270 23.18 13.16 9.12
CA CYS A 270 23.79 11.94 8.58
C CYS A 270 24.48 12.19 7.24
N HIS A 271 23.80 12.86 6.30
CA HIS A 271 24.32 13.03 4.94
C HIS A 271 25.36 14.16 4.78
N GLY A 272 25.59 14.96 5.84
CA GLY A 272 26.49 16.10 5.82
C GLY A 272 25.91 17.32 5.13
N ALA A 273 26.37 18.52 5.51
CA ALA A 273 25.85 19.78 4.98
C ALA A 273 26.09 19.94 3.46
N THR A 274 27.13 19.30 2.94
CA THR A 274 27.50 19.28 1.51
C THR A 274 27.20 17.93 0.84
N GLY A 275 26.47 17.05 1.52
CA GLY A 275 26.07 15.75 0.99
C GLY A 275 27.19 14.71 0.91
N LYS A 276 28.29 14.88 1.65
CA LYS A 276 29.45 13.97 1.62
C LYS A 276 29.32 12.74 2.51
N GLY A 277 28.19 12.57 3.21
CA GLY A 277 28.00 11.47 4.15
C GLY A 277 28.83 11.61 5.43
N ASP A 278 29.23 12.82 5.76
CA ASP A 278 30.14 13.21 6.86
C ASP A 278 29.42 13.98 7.98
N GLY A 279 28.12 13.78 8.10
CA GLY A 279 27.33 14.41 9.15
C GLY A 279 27.72 13.94 10.57
N PRO A 280 27.44 14.74 11.62
CA PRO A 280 27.87 14.44 13.00
C PRO A 280 27.30 13.13 13.55
N ALA A 281 26.17 12.64 13.04
CA ALA A 281 25.54 11.40 13.47
C ALA A 281 26.05 10.13 12.75
N VAL A 282 27.04 10.26 11.84
CA VAL A 282 27.57 9.12 11.04
C VAL A 282 28.36 8.11 11.87
N SER A 283 28.93 8.54 13.00
CA SER A 283 29.69 7.67 13.89
C SER A 283 28.77 6.54 14.41
N GLY A 284 29.16 5.29 14.09
CA GLY A 284 28.36 4.12 14.50
C GLY A 284 27.26 3.68 13.52
N LEU A 285 27.00 4.41 12.44
CA LEU A 285 26.07 3.94 11.40
C LEU A 285 26.73 2.89 10.49
N ASP A 286 26.02 1.78 10.34
CA ASP A 286 26.36 0.72 9.37
C ASP A 286 25.04 0.22 8.72
N PRO A 287 24.90 0.32 7.40
CA PRO A 287 25.80 0.97 6.44
C PRO A 287 25.88 2.49 6.64
N LYS A 288 26.96 3.09 6.13
CA LYS A 288 27.10 4.54 6.08
C LYS A 288 26.03 5.17 5.20
N PRO A 289 25.61 6.42 5.47
CA PRO A 289 24.63 7.12 4.65
C PRO A 289 25.16 7.33 3.23
N ALA A 290 24.24 7.35 2.27
CA ALA A 290 24.58 7.63 0.88
C ALA A 290 25.22 9.01 0.72
N ILE A 291 26.26 9.10 -0.11
CA ILE A 291 26.95 10.36 -0.43
C ILE A 291 26.16 11.10 -1.49
N HIS A 292 25.29 12.04 -1.07
CA HIS A 292 24.41 12.79 -1.94
C HIS A 292 25.17 13.58 -3.02
N ALA A 293 26.36 14.11 -2.68
CA ALA A 293 27.21 14.84 -3.63
C ALA A 293 27.56 14.02 -4.88
N ASN A 294 27.58 12.70 -4.78
CA ASN A 294 27.89 11.79 -5.88
C ASN A 294 26.66 11.34 -6.67
N ILE A 295 25.45 11.75 -6.27
CA ILE A 295 24.20 11.32 -6.90
C ILE A 295 23.65 12.43 -7.79
N PRO A 296 23.47 12.21 -9.09
CA PRO A 296 22.70 13.11 -9.96
C PRO A 296 21.21 12.89 -9.75
N PHE A 297 20.64 13.53 -8.73
CA PHE A 297 19.25 13.29 -8.29
C PHE A 297 18.21 13.52 -9.39
N GLU A 298 18.46 14.41 -10.35
CA GLU A 298 17.58 14.65 -11.50
C GLU A 298 17.46 13.45 -12.44
N LYS A 299 18.39 12.50 -12.36
CA LYS A 299 18.35 11.27 -13.16
C LYS A 299 17.70 10.09 -12.42
N LEU A 300 17.36 10.25 -11.13
CA LEU A 300 16.68 9.22 -10.37
C LEU A 300 15.17 9.18 -10.70
N PRO A 301 14.56 7.96 -10.70
CA PRO A 301 13.11 7.86 -10.75
C PRO A 301 12.45 8.61 -9.59
N MET A 302 11.46 9.44 -9.89
CA MET A 302 10.71 10.20 -8.88
C MET A 302 10.11 9.29 -7.81
N GLU A 303 9.52 8.17 -8.24
CA GLU A 303 8.97 7.15 -7.34
C GLU A 303 10.01 6.63 -6.34
N TYR A 304 11.22 6.31 -6.81
CA TYR A 304 12.28 5.84 -5.94
C TYR A 304 12.69 6.89 -4.90
N LEU A 305 12.92 8.12 -5.35
CA LEU A 305 13.33 9.20 -4.45
C LEU A 305 12.25 9.53 -3.43
N TYR A 306 11.00 9.58 -3.88
CA TYR A 306 9.86 9.75 -3.01
C TYR A 306 9.79 8.63 -1.95
N ASN A 307 9.82 7.37 -2.37
CA ASN A 307 9.63 6.25 -1.46
C ASN A 307 10.73 6.17 -0.40
N VAL A 308 12.00 6.42 -0.75
CA VAL A 308 13.10 6.35 0.22
C VAL A 308 13.02 7.46 1.27
N ILE A 309 12.52 8.64 0.92
CA ILE A 309 12.33 9.75 1.86
C ILE A 309 11.04 9.55 2.66
N ASN A 310 9.94 9.27 1.97
CA ASN A 310 8.62 9.17 2.57
C ASN A 310 8.49 7.98 3.54
N HIS A 311 8.96 6.80 3.13
CA HIS A 311 8.80 5.55 3.88
C HIS A 311 10.07 5.09 4.61
N GLY A 312 11.19 5.79 4.41
CA GLY A 312 12.47 5.48 5.06
C GLY A 312 13.19 4.27 4.47
N GLY A 313 14.38 4.01 5.01
CA GLY A 313 15.26 2.97 4.48
C GLY A 313 14.74 1.56 4.69
N ALA A 314 14.15 1.26 5.85
CA ALA A 314 13.66 -0.08 6.15
C ALA A 314 12.59 -0.57 5.17
N ALA A 315 11.63 0.29 4.80
CA ALA A 315 10.58 -0.03 3.83
C ALA A 315 11.15 -0.33 2.43
N MET A 316 12.30 0.27 2.12
CA MET A 316 13.03 0.08 0.85
C MET A 316 14.07 -1.05 0.93
N GLY A 317 14.05 -1.89 1.98
CA GLY A 317 15.05 -2.93 2.20
C GLY A 317 16.47 -2.41 2.41
N LYS A 318 16.60 -1.16 2.88
CA LYS A 318 17.86 -0.47 3.19
C LYS A 318 18.05 -0.33 4.70
N SER A 319 19.00 0.52 5.11
CA SER A 319 19.27 0.75 6.52
C SER A 319 18.03 1.28 7.28
N PRO A 320 17.67 0.69 8.42
CA PRO A 320 16.59 1.20 9.28
C PRO A 320 16.97 2.54 9.94
N ASN A 321 18.24 2.93 9.90
CA ASN A 321 18.70 4.21 10.42
C ASN A 321 18.27 5.40 9.56
N MET A 322 17.79 5.19 8.32
CA MET A 322 17.11 6.20 7.53
C MET A 322 15.63 6.20 7.91
N PRO A 323 15.15 7.17 8.70
CA PRO A 323 13.76 7.21 9.16
C PRO A 323 12.77 7.46 8.01
N TYR A 324 11.50 7.14 8.23
CA TYR A 324 10.43 7.59 7.36
C TYR A 324 10.05 9.03 7.74
N TRP A 325 10.31 9.94 6.82
CA TRP A 325 10.25 11.37 7.12
C TRP A 325 8.85 11.96 7.01
N ASN A 326 7.92 11.28 6.33
CA ASN A 326 6.58 11.83 6.12
C ASN A 326 5.86 12.24 7.41
N LEU A 327 6.04 11.48 8.50
CA LEU A 327 5.42 11.81 9.80
C LEU A 327 6.01 13.08 10.45
N THR A 328 7.26 13.42 10.10
CA THR A 328 7.97 14.57 10.68
C THR A 328 7.80 15.82 9.85
N ILE A 329 8.01 15.72 8.53
CA ILE A 329 8.02 16.88 7.64
C ILE A 329 6.77 16.99 6.75
N GLY A 330 5.90 15.98 6.77
CA GLY A 330 4.69 15.93 5.96
C GLY A 330 4.95 15.85 4.46
N GLN A 331 3.88 15.71 3.69
CA GLN A 331 3.95 15.54 2.23
C GLN A 331 4.60 16.74 1.53
N GLN A 332 4.30 17.97 1.98
CA GLN A 332 4.91 19.18 1.43
C GLN A 332 6.42 19.21 1.69
N GLY A 333 6.84 18.83 2.90
CA GLY A 333 8.26 18.77 3.24
C GLY A 333 9.02 17.72 2.44
N VAL A 334 8.41 16.57 2.14
CA VAL A 334 8.99 15.56 1.23
C VAL A 334 9.19 16.15 -0.16
N ALA A 335 8.18 16.82 -0.71
CA ALA A 335 8.26 17.47 -2.01
C ALA A 335 9.36 18.56 -2.05
N ASP A 336 9.44 19.38 -1.01
CA ASP A 336 10.43 20.45 -0.88
C ASP A 336 11.87 19.90 -0.82
N VAL A 337 12.09 18.85 -0.01
CA VAL A 337 13.43 18.19 0.07
C VAL A 337 13.80 17.56 -1.26
N MET A 338 12.87 16.91 -1.94
CA MET A 338 13.14 16.35 -3.28
C MET A 338 13.55 17.45 -4.27
N ALA A 339 12.87 18.60 -4.26
CA ALA A 339 13.21 19.74 -5.09
C ALA A 339 14.62 20.26 -4.76
N TYR A 340 14.97 20.36 -3.48
CA TYR A 340 16.31 20.77 -3.06
C TYR A 340 17.40 19.79 -3.50
N LEU A 341 17.21 18.49 -3.27
CA LEU A 341 18.15 17.45 -3.67
C LEU A 341 18.42 17.48 -5.18
N THR A 342 17.34 17.53 -5.96
CA THR A 342 17.39 17.58 -7.43
C THR A 342 18.06 18.84 -7.95
N ALA A 343 17.84 19.99 -7.33
CA ALA A 343 18.46 21.26 -7.72
C ALA A 343 19.95 21.33 -7.34
N THR A 344 20.33 20.75 -6.19
CA THR A 344 21.63 20.97 -5.56
C THR A 344 22.68 19.93 -5.96
N PHE A 345 22.30 18.64 -5.95
CA PHE A 345 23.27 17.56 -6.16
C PHE A 345 23.17 17.00 -7.58
N LYS A 346 24.21 17.25 -8.36
CA LYS A 346 24.29 16.90 -9.80
C LYS A 346 25.16 15.68 -10.07
N GLY A 347 25.67 15.05 -9.00
CA GLY A 347 26.63 13.95 -9.10
C GLY A 347 28.03 14.43 -9.49
N VAL A 348 28.91 13.47 -9.66
CA VAL A 348 30.26 13.75 -10.20
C VAL A 348 30.19 13.80 -11.72
N PRO A 349 30.88 14.75 -12.39
CA PRO A 349 30.99 14.75 -13.84
C PRO A 349 31.56 13.43 -14.36
N ASP A 350 31.11 12.97 -15.53
CA ASP A 350 31.52 11.70 -16.15
C ASP A 350 33.06 11.61 -16.37
N SER A 351 33.76 12.76 -16.38
CA SER A 351 35.21 12.86 -16.50
C SER A 351 35.95 12.87 -15.16
N ALA A 352 35.27 12.98 -14.03
CA ALA A 352 35.93 12.91 -12.72
C ALA A 352 36.04 11.43 -12.33
N THR A 353 37.22 10.87 -12.43
CA THR A 353 37.55 9.59 -11.82
C THR A 353 37.07 9.58 -10.39
N ALA A 354 36.21 8.62 -10.05
CA ALA A 354 35.77 8.41 -8.67
C ALA A 354 37.00 8.45 -7.74
N PRO A 355 36.86 9.09 -6.54
CA PRO A 355 37.94 9.06 -5.57
C PRO A 355 38.31 7.60 -5.33
N SER A 356 39.61 7.31 -5.37
CA SER A 356 40.25 6.01 -5.27
C SER A 356 40.05 5.33 -3.90
N GLY A 357 38.81 5.22 -3.46
CA GLY A 357 38.38 4.47 -2.28
C GLY A 357 37.71 3.13 -2.60
N GLY A 358 37.53 2.81 -3.87
CA GLY A 358 37.09 1.52 -4.34
C GLY A 358 37.44 1.39 -5.81
N GLN A 359 38.40 0.54 -6.12
CA GLN A 359 38.77 0.20 -7.49
C GLN A 359 37.56 -0.45 -8.19
N GLY A 360 36.67 0.38 -8.74
CA GLY A 360 35.67 -0.06 -9.70
C GLY A 360 36.40 -0.49 -10.97
N GLY A 361 36.58 -1.80 -11.11
CA GLY A 361 37.36 -2.43 -12.18
C GLY A 361 38.22 -3.59 -11.68
N ALA A 362 38.60 -3.61 -10.40
CA ALA A 362 39.28 -4.78 -9.83
C ALA A 362 38.24 -5.90 -9.57
N CYS A 363 38.57 -7.12 -9.98
CA CYS A 363 37.78 -8.29 -9.70
C CYS A 363 37.72 -8.63 -8.21
N VAL A 364 38.66 -8.15 -7.41
CA VAL A 364 38.65 -8.32 -5.96
C VAL A 364 38.06 -7.09 -5.29
N GLN A 365 36.84 -7.25 -4.77
CA GLN A 365 36.16 -6.22 -3.99
C GLN A 365 36.09 -6.67 -2.54
N ALA A 366 36.76 -5.94 -1.62
CA ALA A 366 36.64 -6.20 -0.19
C ALA A 366 35.22 -5.94 0.30
N ARG A 367 34.49 -7.01 0.60
CA ARG A 367 33.13 -6.94 1.17
C ARG A 367 32.81 -8.19 1.96
N LYS A 368 31.95 -8.03 2.96
CA LYS A 368 31.25 -9.15 3.60
C LYS A 368 29.85 -9.20 3.00
N THR A 369 29.56 -10.26 2.26
CA THR A 369 28.20 -10.55 1.78
C THR A 369 27.60 -11.59 2.73
N ALA A 370 26.38 -11.38 3.20
CA ALA A 370 25.66 -12.36 4.01
C ALA A 370 25.55 -13.68 3.24
N LYS A 371 25.89 -14.78 3.92
CA LYS A 371 25.76 -16.12 3.36
C LYS A 371 24.27 -16.51 3.43
N ALA A 372 23.72 -17.03 2.32
CA ALA A 372 22.38 -17.58 2.31
C ALA A 372 22.31 -18.83 3.20
N PRO A 373 21.14 -19.16 3.77
CA PRO A 373 20.92 -20.45 4.43
C PRO A 373 21.27 -21.63 3.52
N ASP A 374 21.72 -22.74 4.11
CA ASP A 374 22.24 -23.88 3.34
C ASP A 374 21.20 -24.47 2.38
N GLU A 375 19.92 -24.40 2.72
CA GLU A 375 18.81 -24.80 1.84
C GLU A 375 18.73 -23.98 0.54
N PHE A 376 19.14 -22.71 0.57
CA PHE A 376 19.23 -21.87 -0.62
C PHE A 376 20.53 -22.11 -1.37
N LEU A 377 21.67 -22.28 -0.68
CA LEU A 377 22.96 -22.52 -1.33
C LEU A 377 22.93 -23.77 -2.20
N ALA A 378 22.25 -24.82 -1.75
CA ALA A 378 22.12 -26.08 -2.49
C ALA A 378 21.09 -25.98 -3.63
N LYS A 379 20.32 -24.89 -3.75
CA LYS A 379 19.20 -24.77 -4.69
C LYS A 379 19.70 -24.31 -6.06
N PRO A 380 19.66 -25.18 -7.10
CA PRO A 380 19.98 -24.76 -8.45
C PRO A 380 18.87 -23.89 -9.03
N ASN A 381 19.17 -23.13 -10.07
CA ASN A 381 18.15 -22.44 -10.83
C ASN A 381 17.18 -23.46 -11.49
N PRO A 382 15.86 -23.40 -11.21
CA PRO A 382 14.90 -24.38 -11.75
C PRO A 382 14.58 -24.17 -13.23
N PHE A 383 15.00 -23.05 -13.83
CA PHE A 383 14.75 -22.74 -15.22
C PHE A 383 16.01 -22.95 -16.07
N PRO A 384 15.87 -23.36 -17.36
CA PRO A 384 17.03 -23.49 -18.24
C PRO A 384 17.61 -22.12 -18.58
N ALA A 385 18.93 -22.05 -18.74
CA ALA A 385 19.66 -20.86 -19.22
C ALA A 385 19.43 -20.67 -20.73
N SER A 386 18.19 -20.43 -21.15
CA SER A 386 17.83 -20.17 -22.54
C SER A 386 18.01 -18.69 -22.91
N ALA A 387 18.11 -18.39 -24.21
CA ALA A 387 18.14 -17.01 -24.69
C ALA A 387 16.91 -16.20 -24.22
N GLY A 388 15.73 -16.83 -24.15
CA GLY A 388 14.50 -16.20 -23.66
C GLY A 388 14.56 -15.86 -22.17
N THR A 389 15.03 -16.78 -21.32
CA THR A 389 15.18 -16.59 -19.87
C THR A 389 16.19 -15.46 -19.58
N ILE A 390 17.33 -15.47 -20.28
CA ILE A 390 18.36 -14.43 -20.15
C ILE A 390 17.85 -13.07 -20.61
N GLN A 391 17.11 -13.01 -21.73
CA GLN A 391 16.53 -11.76 -22.22
C GLN A 391 15.46 -11.18 -21.28
N ALA A 392 14.63 -12.04 -20.65
CA ALA A 392 13.68 -11.62 -19.63
C ALA A 392 14.42 -11.03 -18.41
N GLY A 393 15.46 -11.72 -17.93
CA GLY A 393 16.31 -11.22 -16.85
C GLY A 393 16.99 -9.90 -17.19
N LYS A 394 17.45 -9.73 -18.45
CA LYS A 394 18.01 -8.47 -18.93
C LYS A 394 17.00 -7.33 -18.90
N ALA A 395 15.78 -7.56 -19.30
CA ALA A 395 14.72 -6.55 -19.25
C ALA A 395 14.43 -6.11 -17.81
N LEU A 396 14.35 -7.06 -16.87
CA LEU A 396 14.21 -6.77 -15.45
C LEU A 396 15.39 -5.95 -14.93
N PHE A 397 16.60 -6.36 -15.22
CA PHE A 397 17.83 -5.69 -14.77
C PHE A 397 17.90 -4.25 -15.25
N LEU A 398 17.60 -3.99 -16.52
CA LEU A 398 17.75 -2.69 -17.15
C LEU A 398 16.58 -1.73 -16.90
N LYS A 399 15.33 -2.25 -16.76
CA LYS A 399 14.14 -1.38 -16.85
C LYS A 399 13.04 -1.67 -15.83
N THR A 400 12.68 -2.93 -15.60
CA THR A 400 11.38 -3.25 -15.02
C THR A 400 11.39 -3.79 -13.61
N ALA A 401 12.56 -4.08 -13.02
CA ALA A 401 12.63 -4.49 -11.61
C ALA A 401 12.16 -3.36 -10.68
N GLN A 402 11.31 -3.71 -9.73
CA GLN A 402 10.78 -2.79 -8.73
C GLN A 402 11.40 -3.09 -7.35
N PRO A 403 11.63 -2.07 -6.54
CA PRO A 403 11.24 -0.64 -6.66
C PRO A 403 12.18 0.20 -7.51
N VAL A 404 13.31 -0.34 -7.96
CA VAL A 404 14.28 0.34 -8.82
C VAL A 404 14.99 -0.67 -9.71
N ALA A 405 15.28 -0.32 -10.97
CA ALA A 405 16.01 -1.20 -11.87
C ALA A 405 17.46 -1.42 -11.39
N CYS A 406 17.96 -2.66 -11.52
CA CYS A 406 19.26 -3.06 -11.02
C CYS A 406 20.41 -2.24 -11.63
N VAL A 407 20.25 -1.81 -12.89
CA VAL A 407 21.18 -0.95 -13.61
C VAL A 407 21.53 0.34 -12.87
N MET A 408 20.60 0.88 -12.07
CA MET A 408 20.82 2.14 -11.35
C MET A 408 22.01 2.05 -10.37
N CYS A 409 22.25 0.88 -9.80
CA CYS A 409 23.38 0.64 -8.91
C CYS A 409 24.49 -0.15 -9.59
N HIS A 410 24.13 -1.21 -10.35
CA HIS A 410 25.11 -2.14 -10.90
C HIS A 410 25.68 -1.74 -12.26
N GLY A 411 25.14 -0.69 -12.90
CA GLY A 411 25.57 -0.23 -14.23
C GLY A 411 24.99 -1.06 -15.37
N GLU A 412 24.95 -0.48 -16.56
CA GLU A 412 24.38 -1.10 -17.76
C GLU A 412 25.11 -2.39 -18.16
N GLN A 413 26.42 -2.42 -17.92
CA GLN A 413 27.28 -3.57 -18.17
C GLN A 413 27.34 -4.55 -16.98
N GLY A 414 26.72 -4.21 -15.84
CA GLY A 414 26.83 -4.98 -14.60
C GLY A 414 28.19 -4.82 -13.89
N ASP A 415 28.96 -3.79 -14.22
CA ASP A 415 30.33 -3.52 -13.72
C ASP A 415 30.38 -2.83 -12.35
N GLY A 416 29.21 -2.58 -11.74
CA GLY A 416 29.08 -1.90 -10.44
C GLY A 416 29.14 -0.37 -10.52
N LYS A 417 29.16 0.21 -11.72
CA LYS A 417 29.29 1.65 -11.95
C LYS A 417 27.97 2.33 -12.31
N GLY A 418 26.86 1.81 -11.81
CA GLY A 418 25.58 2.47 -11.98
C GLY A 418 25.54 3.86 -11.35
N ILE A 419 24.64 4.69 -11.81
CA ILE A 419 24.49 6.09 -11.42
C ILE A 419 24.38 6.31 -9.89
N MET A 420 23.80 5.35 -9.18
CA MET A 420 23.74 5.33 -7.71
C MET A 420 24.93 4.59 -7.09
N GLY A 421 25.66 3.80 -7.88
CA GLY A 421 26.74 2.96 -7.40
C GLY A 421 27.90 3.77 -6.78
N ALA A 422 28.19 4.94 -7.36
CA ALA A 422 29.25 5.84 -6.88
C ALA A 422 28.99 6.41 -5.46
N ALA A 423 27.73 6.37 -4.99
CA ALA A 423 27.36 6.86 -3.68
C ALA A 423 27.32 5.76 -2.59
N LEU A 424 27.57 4.50 -2.95
CA LEU A 424 27.44 3.36 -2.05
C LEU A 424 28.78 2.88 -1.51
N VAL A 425 28.82 2.59 -0.22
CA VAL A 425 29.97 2.01 0.48
C VAL A 425 29.49 0.78 1.27
N PRO A 426 29.94 -0.42 0.93
CA PRO A 426 30.80 -0.78 -0.20
C PRO A 426 30.12 -0.58 -1.57
N PRO A 427 30.88 -0.42 -2.65
CA PRO A 427 30.31 -0.26 -3.99
C PRO A 427 29.56 -1.53 -4.43
N PRO A 428 28.60 -1.41 -5.39
CA PRO A 428 27.89 -2.56 -5.92
C PRO A 428 28.84 -3.61 -6.51
N ARG A 429 28.44 -4.88 -6.46
CA ARG A 429 29.22 -5.97 -7.01
C ARG A 429 29.40 -5.80 -8.51
N ASN A 430 30.63 -6.01 -8.98
CA ASN A 430 30.95 -6.11 -10.39
C ASN A 430 30.66 -7.53 -10.89
N PHE A 431 29.59 -7.70 -11.65
CA PHE A 431 29.19 -8.99 -12.19
C PHE A 431 30.01 -9.45 -13.42
N THR A 432 30.82 -8.54 -14.00
CA THR A 432 31.64 -8.91 -15.16
C THR A 432 32.91 -9.70 -14.78
N CYS A 433 33.21 -9.83 -13.49
CA CYS A 433 34.35 -10.56 -12.98
C CYS A 433 34.13 -12.06 -12.93
N GLY A 434 34.44 -12.80 -13.98
CA GLY A 434 34.25 -14.25 -14.07
C GLY A 434 34.91 -15.02 -12.93
N SER A 435 36.14 -14.66 -12.56
CA SER A 435 36.88 -15.32 -11.45
C SER A 435 36.14 -15.25 -10.11
N MET A 436 35.41 -14.17 -9.85
CA MET A 436 34.60 -14.00 -8.62
C MET A 436 33.21 -14.61 -8.74
N MET A 437 32.57 -14.47 -9.90
CA MET A 437 31.19 -14.88 -10.09
C MET A 437 31.00 -16.38 -10.20
N LYS A 438 32.00 -17.11 -10.76
CA LYS A 438 31.94 -18.57 -10.93
C LYS A 438 31.75 -19.36 -9.63
N ASP A 439 32.18 -18.81 -8.51
CA ASP A 439 32.13 -19.49 -7.20
C ASP A 439 30.87 -19.12 -6.40
N ILE A 440 29.96 -18.31 -6.99
CA ILE A 440 28.73 -17.89 -6.32
C ILE A 440 27.58 -18.78 -6.79
N PRO A 441 27.01 -19.62 -5.90
CA PRO A 441 25.86 -20.45 -6.25
C PRO A 441 24.64 -19.63 -6.68
N ASP A 442 23.85 -20.16 -7.60
CA ASP A 442 22.60 -19.52 -8.05
C ASP A 442 21.66 -19.19 -6.89
N GLY A 443 21.53 -20.11 -5.93
CA GLY A 443 20.71 -19.91 -4.75
C GLY A 443 21.21 -18.80 -3.83
N GLN A 444 22.54 -18.53 -3.79
CA GLN A 444 23.09 -17.38 -3.09
C GLN A 444 22.67 -16.06 -3.76
N LEU A 445 22.71 -15.99 -5.09
CA LEU A 445 22.28 -14.82 -5.85
C LEU A 445 20.76 -14.62 -5.67
N PHE A 446 20.00 -15.68 -5.79
CA PHE A 446 18.54 -15.65 -5.56
C PHE A 446 18.22 -15.08 -4.18
N TRP A 447 18.84 -15.62 -3.14
CA TRP A 447 18.58 -15.21 -1.77
C TRP A 447 18.93 -13.73 -1.54
N ILE A 448 20.09 -13.26 -2.04
CA ILE A 448 20.50 -11.86 -1.92
C ILE A 448 19.54 -10.92 -2.65
N ILE A 449 19.05 -11.29 -3.82
CA ILE A 449 18.07 -10.46 -4.54
C ILE A 449 16.78 -10.34 -3.72
N LYS A 450 16.28 -11.45 -3.19
CA LYS A 450 15.05 -11.46 -2.39
C LYS A 450 15.17 -10.69 -1.07
N ASN A 451 16.30 -10.82 -0.38
CA ASN A 451 16.46 -10.35 1.01
C ASN A 451 17.35 -9.12 1.15
N GLY A 452 18.00 -8.67 0.05
CA GLY A 452 19.02 -7.64 0.12
C GLY A 452 20.35 -8.14 0.69
N SER A 453 21.31 -7.23 0.84
CA SER A 453 22.63 -7.53 1.41
C SER A 453 22.86 -6.64 2.63
N PRO A 454 22.66 -7.15 3.85
CA PRO A 454 22.89 -6.40 5.09
C PRO A 454 24.30 -5.78 5.13
N GLY A 455 24.43 -4.58 5.69
CA GLY A 455 25.70 -3.83 5.73
C GLY A 455 26.09 -3.23 4.37
N THR A 456 25.22 -3.24 3.37
CA THR A 456 25.46 -2.61 2.05
C THR A 456 24.24 -1.79 1.60
N GLY A 457 24.39 -1.05 0.49
CA GLY A 457 23.27 -0.36 -0.15
C GLY A 457 22.34 -1.27 -1.00
N MET A 458 22.57 -2.58 -1.07
CA MET A 458 21.75 -3.51 -1.81
C MET A 458 20.44 -3.78 -1.07
N MET A 459 19.34 -3.27 -1.62
CA MET A 459 18.00 -3.45 -1.07
C MET A 459 17.42 -4.84 -1.37
N ALA A 460 16.39 -5.22 -0.63
CA ALA A 460 15.60 -6.41 -0.90
C ALA A 460 14.62 -6.18 -2.05
N PHE A 461 14.49 -7.15 -2.94
CA PHE A 461 13.48 -7.22 -4.00
C PHE A 461 12.44 -8.30 -3.67
N ALA A 462 11.97 -8.30 -2.42
CA ALA A 462 11.06 -9.31 -1.91
C ALA A 462 9.75 -9.44 -2.73
N GLY A 463 9.28 -8.34 -3.33
CA GLY A 463 8.07 -8.29 -4.16
C GLY A 463 8.24 -8.88 -5.57
N LEU A 464 9.47 -9.15 -6.04
CA LEU A 464 9.63 -9.82 -7.33
C LEU A 464 9.20 -11.28 -7.24
N PRO A 465 8.38 -11.79 -8.19
CA PRO A 465 8.10 -13.21 -8.30
C PRO A 465 9.38 -14.05 -8.41
N ASP A 466 9.38 -15.23 -7.83
CA ASP A 466 10.56 -16.12 -7.80
C ASP A 466 11.09 -16.43 -9.21
N GLU A 467 10.18 -16.63 -10.19
CA GLU A 467 10.56 -16.83 -11.59
C GLU A 467 11.38 -15.66 -12.12
N GLN A 468 10.95 -14.41 -11.85
CA GLN A 468 11.68 -13.22 -12.28
C GLN A 468 13.05 -13.10 -11.62
N VAL A 469 13.17 -13.49 -10.36
CA VAL A 469 14.46 -13.51 -9.66
C VAL A 469 15.39 -14.55 -10.28
N TRP A 470 14.88 -15.74 -10.65
CA TRP A 470 15.67 -16.77 -11.33
C TRP A 470 16.10 -16.34 -12.75
N GLN A 471 15.25 -15.60 -13.47
CA GLN A 471 15.61 -14.97 -14.74
C GLN A 471 16.74 -13.94 -14.57
N LEU A 472 16.67 -13.11 -13.52
CA LEU A 472 17.76 -12.18 -13.14
C LEU A 472 19.06 -12.94 -12.83
N VAL A 473 19.01 -14.04 -12.10
CA VAL A 473 20.20 -14.87 -11.79
C VAL A 473 20.88 -15.34 -13.07
N HIS A 474 20.12 -15.87 -14.05
CA HIS A 474 20.70 -16.26 -15.34
C HIS A 474 21.34 -15.09 -16.10
N TYR A 475 20.67 -13.93 -16.12
CA TYR A 475 21.27 -12.75 -16.76
C TYR A 475 22.54 -12.30 -16.06
N ILE A 476 22.54 -12.22 -14.72
CA ILE A 476 23.72 -11.82 -13.93
C ILE A 476 24.88 -12.77 -14.16
N GLN A 477 24.66 -14.09 -14.18
CA GLN A 477 25.68 -15.07 -14.49
C GLN A 477 26.22 -14.93 -15.92
N SER A 478 25.37 -14.56 -16.88
CA SER A 478 25.76 -14.34 -18.28
C SER A 478 26.67 -13.12 -18.47
N LEU A 479 26.75 -12.20 -17.52
CA LEU A 479 27.65 -11.03 -17.56
C LEU A 479 29.10 -11.38 -17.21
N ALA A 480 29.32 -12.49 -16.51
CA ALA A 480 30.64 -12.94 -16.07
C ALA A 480 31.51 -13.37 -17.28
N LYS A 481 32.68 -12.75 -17.39
CA LYS A 481 33.65 -13.01 -18.49
C LYS A 481 34.95 -13.53 -17.91
#